data_3cd0ce767a99e64da2df9044529359aa
#
_entry.id   3cd0ce767a99e64da2df9044529359aa
#
_cell.length_a   1.000
_cell.length_b   1.000
_cell.length_c   1.000
_cell.angle_alpha   90.00
_cell.angle_beta   90.00
_cell.angle_gamma   90.00
#
_symmetry.space_group_name_H-M   'P 1'
#
loop_
_entity.id
_entity.type
_entity.pdbx_description
1 polymer ?
#
loop_
_entity_poly.entity_id
_entity_poly.type
_entity_poly.pdbx_seq_one_letter_code
_entity_poly.pdbx_strand_id
1 'polypeptide(L)'
;LVADSVYSPTRLLTQDYLKEYNIKTIFYNPHDLESLKKSITKKTKLIFVESPGSNSFEFQDLSKIISVAKKNKLYTAIDNTWATPYFFKPIKLGFDFSIVSATKYYSGHSDVMGGSLAVSRRVFKHVQKANKIAGLRLSPDDAYLIIRGLRTLDVRLDKHQENAKKVASFLSKYKNIKLLYPYKK
;
A
#
# COMPACT_ATOMS: atom_id res chain seq x y z
N LEU A 1 -9.46 10.25 2.91
CA LEU A 1 -8.16 10.91 2.99
C LEU A 1 -7.13 10.01 2.34
N VAL A 2 -6.21 10.56 1.56
CA VAL A 2 -5.21 9.81 0.79
C VAL A 2 -3.84 10.43 1.04
N ALA A 3 -2.82 9.60 1.28
CA ALA A 3 -1.46 10.10 1.39
C ALA A 3 -0.98 10.72 0.08
N ASP A 4 -0.34 11.88 0.13
CA ASP A 4 0.07 12.62 -1.09
C ASP A 4 1.19 11.92 -1.89
N SER A 5 1.83 10.93 -1.30
CA SER A 5 2.88 10.10 -1.89
C SER A 5 2.39 8.81 -2.60
N VAL A 6 1.08 8.66 -2.81
CA VAL A 6 0.54 7.46 -3.45
C VAL A 6 0.87 7.40 -4.94
N TYR A 7 0.83 6.18 -5.49
CA TYR A 7 0.99 5.88 -6.89
C TYR A 7 0.07 6.74 -7.78
N SER A 8 0.60 7.24 -8.92
CA SER A 8 -0.13 8.17 -9.80
C SER A 8 -1.52 7.67 -10.23
N PRO A 9 -1.70 6.42 -10.68
CA PRO A 9 -3.04 5.91 -11.00
C PRO A 9 -4.00 5.87 -9.79
N THR A 10 -3.51 5.63 -8.57
CA THR A 10 -4.32 5.74 -7.35
C THR A 10 -4.76 7.18 -7.13
N ARG A 11 -3.89 8.14 -7.40
CA ARG A 11 -4.24 9.57 -7.35
C ARG A 11 -5.34 9.90 -8.34
N LEU A 12 -5.18 9.52 -9.61
CA LEU A 12 -6.19 9.76 -10.66
C LEU A 12 -7.51 9.10 -10.31
N LEU A 13 -7.50 7.85 -9.88
CA LEU A 13 -8.69 7.15 -9.43
C LEU A 13 -9.42 7.92 -8.32
N THR A 14 -8.69 8.35 -7.30
CA THR A 14 -9.28 8.96 -6.12
C THR A 14 -9.68 10.43 -6.34
N GLN A 15 -8.95 11.16 -7.17
CA GLN A 15 -9.19 12.58 -7.42
C GLN A 15 -10.26 12.81 -8.50
N ASP A 16 -10.24 12.03 -9.58
CA ASP A 16 -11.06 12.26 -10.77
C ASP A 16 -12.22 11.27 -10.84
N TYR A 17 -11.95 9.96 -10.90
CA TYR A 17 -12.98 8.95 -11.08
C TYR A 17 -13.97 8.86 -9.90
N LEU A 18 -13.48 8.83 -8.66
CA LEU A 18 -14.36 8.76 -7.48
C LEU A 18 -15.19 10.03 -7.28
N LYS A 19 -14.79 11.16 -7.84
CA LYS A 19 -15.55 12.41 -7.82
C LYS A 19 -16.90 12.25 -8.53
N GLU A 20 -16.97 11.48 -9.61
CA GLU A 20 -18.22 11.20 -10.34
C GLU A 20 -19.24 10.46 -9.47
N TYR A 21 -18.77 9.75 -8.45
CA TYR A 21 -19.61 9.07 -7.46
C TYR A 21 -19.84 9.90 -6.19
N ASN A 22 -19.60 11.22 -6.24
CA ASN A 22 -19.72 12.12 -5.10
C ASN A 22 -18.80 11.77 -3.92
N ILE A 23 -17.69 11.10 -4.18
CA ILE A 23 -16.66 10.79 -3.17
C ILE A 23 -15.56 11.84 -3.25
N LYS A 24 -15.47 12.68 -2.22
CA LYS A 24 -14.43 13.70 -2.13
C LYS A 24 -13.14 13.12 -1.58
N THR A 25 -12.05 13.33 -2.32
CA THR A 25 -10.69 13.01 -1.86
C THR A 25 -9.98 14.25 -1.35
N ILE A 26 -9.28 14.10 -0.24
CA ILE A 26 -8.37 15.11 0.32
C ILE A 26 -7.01 14.43 0.51
N PHE A 27 -5.97 15.00 -0.07
CA PHE A 27 -4.60 14.54 0.10
C PHE A 27 -3.99 15.15 1.35
N TYR A 28 -3.26 14.36 2.13
CA TYR A 28 -2.53 14.82 3.30
C TYR A 28 -1.03 14.56 3.16
N ASN A 29 -0.22 15.40 3.80
CA ASN A 29 1.22 15.25 3.80
C ASN A 29 1.64 13.98 4.58
N PRO A 30 2.34 13.01 3.95
CA PRO A 30 2.73 11.74 4.59
C PRO A 30 3.70 11.92 5.77
N HIS A 31 4.43 13.04 5.82
CA HIS A 31 5.34 13.38 6.92
C HIS A 31 4.68 14.12 8.08
N ASP A 32 3.42 14.54 7.93
CA ASP A 32 2.71 15.37 8.92
C ASP A 32 1.42 14.70 9.40
N LEU A 33 1.50 14.02 10.53
CA LEU A 33 0.34 13.41 11.18
C LEU A 33 -0.72 14.46 11.60
N GLU A 34 -0.31 15.69 11.90
CA GLU A 34 -1.26 16.75 12.24
C GLU A 34 -2.04 17.22 11.01
N SER A 35 -1.40 17.26 9.84
CA SER A 35 -2.10 17.46 8.55
C SER A 35 -3.20 16.42 8.34
N LEU A 36 -2.91 15.15 8.59
CA LEU A 36 -3.91 14.09 8.53
C LEU A 36 -5.06 14.35 9.52
N LYS A 37 -4.76 14.64 10.78
CA LYS A 37 -5.77 14.87 11.83
C LYS A 37 -6.66 16.07 11.50
N LYS A 38 -6.08 17.19 11.05
CA LYS A 38 -6.82 18.41 10.64
C LYS A 38 -7.75 18.17 9.44
N SER A 39 -7.42 17.22 8.57
CA SER A 39 -8.21 16.86 7.41
C SER A 39 -9.42 15.97 7.72
N ILE A 40 -9.52 15.42 8.93
CA ILE A 40 -10.63 14.57 9.34
C ILE A 40 -11.87 15.42 9.59
N THR A 41 -12.98 15.02 8.98
CA THR A 41 -14.31 15.63 9.17
C THR A 41 -15.35 14.55 9.50
N LYS A 42 -16.57 14.97 9.86
CA LYS A 42 -17.70 14.04 10.07
C LYS A 42 -18.05 13.22 8.82
N LYS A 43 -17.65 13.69 7.63
CA LYS A 43 -17.87 13.01 6.34
C LYS A 43 -16.73 12.05 5.98
N THR A 44 -15.59 12.10 6.66
CA THR A 44 -14.47 11.19 6.40
C THR A 44 -14.86 9.74 6.68
N LYS A 45 -14.52 8.84 5.77
CA LYS A 45 -14.84 7.39 5.88
C LYS A 45 -13.60 6.51 5.86
N LEU A 46 -12.57 6.90 5.08
CA LEU A 46 -11.41 6.08 4.81
C LEU A 46 -10.12 6.91 4.85
N ILE A 47 -9.07 6.31 5.40
CA ILE A 47 -7.69 6.76 5.25
C ILE A 47 -6.98 5.73 4.37
N PHE A 48 -6.46 6.17 3.23
CA PHE A 48 -5.66 5.37 2.30
C PHE A 48 -4.20 5.78 2.40
N VAL A 49 -3.31 4.83 2.63
CA VAL A 49 -1.87 5.04 2.75
C VAL A 49 -1.10 4.19 1.74
N GLU A 50 0.07 4.66 1.37
CA GLU A 50 1.11 3.88 0.72
C GLU A 50 2.43 4.20 1.44
N SER A 51 3.09 3.19 2.02
CA SER A 51 4.32 3.39 2.80
C SER A 51 5.24 2.19 2.64
N PRO A 52 6.40 2.38 2.00
CA PRO A 52 6.92 3.66 1.47
C PRO A 52 6.07 4.19 0.31
N GLY A 53 6.07 5.51 0.11
CA GLY A 53 5.40 6.19 -0.99
C GLY A 53 5.98 5.80 -2.35
N SER A 54 5.17 5.90 -3.42
CA SER A 54 5.49 5.32 -4.74
C SER A 54 6.69 5.97 -5.43
N ASN A 55 6.85 7.28 -5.33
CA ASN A 55 7.87 8.01 -6.08
C ASN A 55 9.03 8.51 -5.21
N SER A 56 8.76 8.90 -4.01
CA SER A 56 9.66 9.60 -3.09
C SER A 56 10.03 8.77 -1.87
N PHE A 57 9.43 7.58 -1.73
CA PHE A 57 9.75 6.56 -0.73
C PHE A 57 9.59 7.03 0.73
N GLU A 58 8.68 7.95 0.99
CA GLU A 58 8.38 8.39 2.35
C GLU A 58 7.78 7.27 3.18
N PHE A 59 8.26 7.17 4.41
CA PHE A 59 7.69 6.29 5.42
C PHE A 59 6.75 7.06 6.35
N GLN A 60 5.63 6.45 6.65
CA GLN A 60 4.62 6.98 7.55
C GLN A 60 4.60 6.20 8.87
N ASP A 61 4.21 6.85 9.96
CA ASP A 61 3.95 6.17 11.24
C ASP A 61 2.58 5.47 11.18
N LEU A 62 2.57 4.27 10.65
CA LEU A 62 1.36 3.49 10.42
C LEU A 62 0.62 3.17 11.72
N SER A 63 1.32 3.00 12.83
CA SER A 63 0.72 2.72 14.15
C SER A 63 -0.07 3.93 14.65
N LYS A 64 0.47 5.13 14.49
CA LYS A 64 -0.24 6.37 14.84
C LYS A 64 -1.43 6.62 13.90
N ILE A 65 -1.29 6.36 12.60
CA ILE A 65 -2.40 6.49 11.63
C ILE A 65 -3.56 5.57 12.02
N ILE A 66 -3.27 4.31 12.34
CA ILE A 66 -4.30 3.36 12.80
C ILE A 66 -4.97 3.83 14.10
N SER A 67 -4.20 4.36 15.05
CA SER A 67 -4.73 4.90 16.30
C SER A 67 -5.69 6.08 16.04
N VAL A 68 -5.30 6.99 15.13
CA VAL A 68 -6.16 8.10 14.69
C VAL A 68 -7.44 7.58 14.01
N ALA A 69 -7.31 6.62 13.11
CA ALA A 69 -8.45 6.03 12.41
C ALA A 69 -9.43 5.36 13.38
N LYS A 70 -8.94 4.57 14.32
CA LYS A 70 -9.76 3.89 15.34
C LYS A 70 -10.53 4.91 16.20
N LYS A 71 -9.84 5.96 16.70
CA LYS A 71 -10.46 7.03 17.49
C LYS A 71 -11.61 7.70 16.75
N ASN A 72 -11.50 7.86 15.44
CA ASN A 72 -12.48 8.51 14.58
C ASN A 72 -13.42 7.52 13.87
N LYS A 73 -13.38 6.22 14.20
CA LYS A 73 -14.19 5.15 13.60
C LYS A 73 -14.05 5.05 12.07
N LEU A 74 -12.89 5.42 11.53
CA LEU A 74 -12.58 5.38 10.10
C LEU A 74 -12.13 3.98 9.67
N TYR A 75 -12.30 3.69 8.38
CA TYR A 75 -11.65 2.57 7.72
C TYR A 75 -10.23 2.92 7.33
N THR A 76 -9.37 1.90 7.19
CA THR A 76 -7.98 2.06 6.78
C THR A 76 -7.63 1.13 5.64
N ALA A 77 -7.02 1.65 4.59
CA ALA A 77 -6.49 0.89 3.48
C ALA A 77 -5.01 1.21 3.28
N ILE A 78 -4.24 0.22 2.90
CA ILE A 78 -2.83 0.38 2.55
C ILE A 78 -2.49 -0.34 1.26
N ASP A 79 -1.80 0.35 0.38
CA ASP A 79 -1.03 -0.32 -0.67
C ASP A 79 0.25 -0.87 -0.05
N ASN A 80 0.34 -2.20 0.00
CA ASN A 80 1.44 -2.97 0.58
C ASN A 80 2.29 -3.66 -0.49
N THR A 81 2.25 -3.15 -1.71
CA THR A 81 2.98 -3.75 -2.84
C THR A 81 4.48 -3.84 -2.60
N TRP A 82 5.07 -2.83 -1.95
CA TRP A 82 6.50 -2.79 -1.62
C TRP A 82 6.96 -3.90 -0.69
N ALA A 83 6.32 -4.00 0.47
CA ALA A 83 6.75 -4.94 1.50
C ALA A 83 6.17 -6.34 1.28
N THR A 84 5.02 -6.43 0.64
CA THR A 84 4.18 -7.63 0.57
C THR A 84 3.85 -8.18 1.97
N PRO A 85 2.95 -9.15 2.13
CA PRO A 85 2.71 -9.80 3.42
C PRO A 85 3.91 -10.60 3.95
N TYR A 86 4.93 -10.80 3.13
CA TYR A 86 6.16 -11.45 3.56
C TYR A 86 6.89 -10.62 4.63
N PHE A 87 7.17 -9.35 4.34
CA PHE A 87 7.85 -8.47 5.28
C PHE A 87 6.90 -7.71 6.20
N PHE A 88 5.70 -7.36 5.74
CA PHE A 88 4.78 -6.54 6.52
C PHE A 88 3.34 -7.05 6.42
N LYS A 89 2.68 -7.23 7.57
CA LYS A 89 1.33 -7.79 7.69
C LYS A 89 0.33 -6.74 8.17
N PRO A 90 -0.20 -5.86 7.29
CA PRO A 90 -1.04 -4.72 7.67
C PRO A 90 -2.29 -5.11 8.46
N ILE A 91 -2.97 -6.20 8.08
CA ILE A 91 -4.18 -6.66 8.76
C ILE A 91 -3.89 -7.02 10.23
N LYS A 92 -2.73 -7.61 10.52
CA LYS A 92 -2.31 -7.90 11.91
C LYS A 92 -2.03 -6.62 12.70
N LEU A 93 -1.54 -5.56 12.05
CA LEU A 93 -1.34 -4.25 12.66
C LEU A 93 -2.67 -3.53 12.93
N GLY A 94 -3.72 -3.86 12.18
CA GLY A 94 -5.07 -3.32 12.39
C GLY A 94 -5.64 -2.52 11.21
N PHE A 95 -5.06 -2.64 10.02
CA PHE A 95 -5.68 -2.16 8.78
C PHE A 95 -6.91 -2.97 8.41
N ASP A 96 -7.88 -2.33 7.79
CA ASP A 96 -9.07 -3.00 7.25
C ASP A 96 -8.83 -3.61 5.87
N PHE A 97 -8.01 -2.95 5.05
CA PHE A 97 -7.70 -3.37 3.67
C PHE A 97 -6.19 -3.34 3.44
N SER A 98 -5.66 -4.41 2.88
CA SER A 98 -4.27 -4.51 2.39
C SER A 98 -4.29 -4.89 0.91
N ILE A 99 -3.80 -3.99 0.08
CA ILE A 99 -3.76 -4.10 -1.37
C ILE A 99 -2.34 -4.44 -1.78
N VAL A 100 -2.20 -5.36 -2.74
CA VAL A 100 -0.91 -5.68 -3.36
C VAL A 100 -1.12 -5.76 -4.87
N SER A 101 -0.33 -5.01 -5.62
CA SER A 101 -0.22 -5.20 -7.07
C SER A 101 0.51 -6.52 -7.33
N ALA A 102 -0.26 -7.56 -7.67
CA ALA A 102 0.30 -8.87 -7.98
C ALA A 102 1.18 -8.85 -9.25
N THR A 103 0.99 -7.85 -10.09
CA THR A 103 1.82 -7.50 -11.25
C THR A 103 3.31 -7.36 -10.89
N LYS A 104 3.64 -7.01 -9.65
CA LYS A 104 5.01 -6.73 -9.18
C LYS A 104 5.64 -7.98 -8.57
N TYR A 105 5.89 -7.98 -7.28
CA TYR A 105 6.63 -9.05 -6.61
C TYR A 105 5.92 -10.40 -6.58
N TYR A 106 4.58 -10.44 -6.59
CA TYR A 106 3.86 -11.72 -6.57
C TYR A 106 4.13 -12.52 -7.83
N SER A 107 3.96 -11.95 -9.01
CA SER A 107 4.34 -12.61 -10.27
C SER A 107 5.87 -12.66 -10.45
N GLY A 108 6.54 -11.52 -10.25
CA GLY A 108 7.99 -11.38 -10.27
C GLY A 108 8.65 -11.47 -11.64
N HIS A 109 7.87 -11.58 -12.73
CA HIS A 109 8.40 -11.86 -14.08
C HIS A 109 7.95 -10.85 -15.14
N SER A 110 7.20 -9.80 -14.77
CA SER A 110 6.72 -8.75 -15.69
C SER A 110 5.85 -9.29 -16.85
N ASP A 111 5.16 -10.37 -16.64
CA ASP A 111 4.40 -11.13 -17.65
C ASP A 111 2.90 -11.22 -17.35
N VAL A 112 2.43 -10.56 -16.29
CA VAL A 112 1.02 -10.62 -15.87
C VAL A 112 0.60 -9.33 -15.18
N MET A 113 -0.67 -8.98 -15.29
CA MET A 113 -1.30 -7.91 -14.54
C MET A 113 -2.35 -8.47 -13.59
N GLY A 114 -2.29 -8.06 -12.33
CA GLY A 114 -3.26 -8.51 -11.35
C GLY A 114 -3.16 -7.78 -10.03
N GLY A 115 -4.18 -7.95 -9.20
CA GLY A 115 -4.25 -7.38 -7.86
C GLY A 115 -4.67 -8.41 -6.82
N SER A 116 -4.25 -8.19 -5.60
CA SER A 116 -4.68 -8.97 -4.44
C SER A 116 -5.19 -8.03 -3.35
N LEU A 117 -6.32 -8.40 -2.75
CA LEU A 117 -6.93 -7.67 -1.65
C LEU A 117 -7.12 -8.61 -0.46
N ALA A 118 -6.38 -8.36 0.61
CA ALA A 118 -6.63 -8.97 1.90
C ALA A 118 -7.43 -8.00 2.79
N VAL A 119 -8.37 -8.51 3.57
CA VAL A 119 -9.27 -7.67 4.38
C VAL A 119 -9.41 -8.18 5.80
N SER A 120 -9.71 -7.26 6.73
CA SER A 120 -10.05 -7.59 8.11
C SER A 120 -11.43 -8.26 8.19
N ARG A 121 -11.69 -9.00 9.29
CA ARG A 121 -13.00 -9.59 9.55
C ARG A 121 -14.12 -8.55 9.59
N ARG A 122 -13.80 -7.32 10.02
CA ARG A 122 -14.77 -6.20 10.13
C ARG A 122 -15.42 -5.88 8.78
N VAL A 123 -14.70 -5.98 7.67
CA VAL A 123 -15.19 -5.58 6.34
C VAL A 123 -15.42 -6.76 5.39
N PHE A 124 -15.03 -7.97 5.78
CA PHE A 124 -15.03 -9.16 4.93
C PHE A 124 -16.35 -9.41 4.20
N LYS A 125 -17.49 -9.42 4.94
CA LYS A 125 -18.81 -9.69 4.35
C LYS A 125 -19.21 -8.66 3.29
N HIS A 126 -18.89 -7.38 3.53
CA HIS A 126 -19.19 -6.29 2.59
C HIS A 126 -18.35 -6.43 1.32
N VAL A 127 -17.05 -6.68 1.46
CA VAL A 127 -16.13 -6.86 0.31
C VAL A 127 -16.50 -8.10 -0.49
N GLN A 128 -16.79 -9.21 0.18
CA GLN A 128 -17.22 -10.46 -0.48
C GLN A 128 -18.50 -10.25 -1.31
N LYS A 129 -19.49 -9.54 -0.74
CA LYS A 129 -20.73 -9.20 -1.46
C LYS A 129 -20.44 -8.32 -2.68
N ALA A 130 -19.65 -7.25 -2.50
CA ALA A 130 -19.29 -6.32 -3.58
C ALA A 130 -18.54 -7.04 -4.71
N ASN A 131 -17.54 -7.87 -4.38
CA ASN A 131 -16.78 -8.64 -5.36
C ASN A 131 -17.67 -9.62 -6.14
N LYS A 132 -18.63 -10.28 -5.46
CA LYS A 132 -19.59 -11.20 -6.10
C LYS A 132 -20.49 -10.46 -7.10
N ILE A 133 -20.99 -9.27 -6.73
CA ILE A 133 -21.87 -8.45 -7.57
C ILE A 133 -21.10 -7.88 -8.77
N ALA A 134 -19.92 -7.35 -8.55
CA ALA A 134 -19.09 -6.75 -9.59
C ALA A 134 -18.51 -7.76 -10.58
N GLY A 135 -18.51 -9.06 -10.23
CA GLY A 135 -18.00 -10.12 -11.10
C GLY A 135 -16.49 -10.03 -11.37
N LEU A 136 -15.74 -9.27 -10.56
CA LEU A 136 -14.30 -9.10 -10.74
C LEU A 136 -13.58 -10.43 -10.54
N ARG A 137 -12.91 -10.88 -11.59
CA ARG A 137 -12.15 -12.13 -11.59
C ARG A 137 -10.83 -11.93 -12.32
N LEU A 138 -9.81 -12.55 -11.79
CA LEU A 138 -8.55 -12.75 -12.49
C LEU A 138 -8.73 -13.94 -13.46
N SER A 139 -8.09 -13.89 -14.63
CA SER A 139 -8.11 -15.02 -15.56
C SER A 139 -7.40 -16.23 -14.92
N PRO A 140 -7.77 -17.47 -15.27
CA PRO A 140 -7.07 -18.67 -14.80
C PRO A 140 -5.58 -18.66 -15.14
N ASP A 141 -5.21 -18.17 -16.32
CA ASP A 141 -3.82 -18.12 -16.79
C ASP A 141 -3.00 -17.12 -15.96
N ASP A 142 -3.53 -15.91 -15.74
CA ASP A 142 -2.88 -14.91 -14.88
C ASP A 142 -2.76 -15.39 -13.44
N ALA A 143 -3.81 -16.06 -12.92
CA ALA A 143 -3.77 -16.64 -11.58
C ALA A 143 -2.69 -17.72 -11.47
N TYR A 144 -2.51 -18.56 -12.48
CA TYR A 144 -1.44 -19.55 -12.53
C TYR A 144 -0.06 -18.92 -12.52
N LEU A 145 0.18 -17.89 -13.34
CA LEU A 145 1.46 -17.16 -13.38
C LEU A 145 1.78 -16.49 -12.04
N ILE A 146 0.81 -15.88 -11.40
CA ILE A 146 0.96 -15.29 -10.08
C ILE A 146 1.30 -16.36 -9.03
N ILE A 147 0.59 -17.49 -9.01
CA ILE A 147 0.89 -18.61 -8.09
C ILE A 147 2.29 -19.15 -8.33
N ARG A 148 2.71 -19.28 -9.58
CA ARG A 148 4.08 -19.68 -9.93
C ARG A 148 5.11 -18.73 -9.33
N GLY A 149 4.89 -17.41 -9.46
CA GLY A 149 5.76 -16.39 -8.89
C GLY A 149 5.80 -16.42 -7.35
N LEU A 150 4.68 -16.66 -6.69
CA LEU A 150 4.59 -16.73 -5.24
C LEU A 150 5.47 -17.83 -4.63
N ARG A 151 5.75 -18.91 -5.37
CA ARG A 151 6.61 -20.03 -4.89
C ARG A 151 8.06 -19.62 -4.64
N THR A 152 8.51 -18.51 -5.21
CA THR A 152 9.87 -17.99 -5.05
C THR A 152 9.88 -16.59 -4.44
N LEU A 153 8.76 -16.14 -3.89
CA LEU A 153 8.61 -14.77 -3.40
C LEU A 153 9.60 -14.45 -2.27
N ASP A 154 9.73 -15.35 -1.31
CA ASP A 154 10.62 -15.22 -0.16
C ASP A 154 12.09 -15.07 -0.59
N VAL A 155 12.59 -16.01 -1.38
CA VAL A 155 13.97 -15.99 -1.88
C VAL A 155 14.27 -14.71 -2.66
N ARG A 156 13.33 -14.26 -3.52
CA ARG A 156 13.50 -13.03 -4.29
C ARG A 156 13.51 -11.79 -3.41
N LEU A 157 12.59 -11.70 -2.46
CA LEU A 157 12.51 -10.54 -1.57
C LEU A 157 13.70 -10.47 -0.61
N ASP A 158 14.18 -11.60 -0.08
CA ASP A 158 15.38 -11.63 0.74
C ASP A 158 16.60 -11.17 -0.05
N LYS A 159 16.71 -11.59 -1.32
CA LYS A 159 17.79 -11.15 -2.20
C LYS A 159 17.71 -9.66 -2.53
N HIS A 160 16.51 -9.13 -2.79
CA HIS A 160 16.31 -7.70 -2.99
C HIS A 160 16.71 -6.91 -1.75
N GLN A 161 16.33 -7.36 -0.55
CA GLN A 161 16.72 -6.70 0.70
C GLN A 161 18.23 -6.71 0.91
N GLU A 162 18.88 -7.85 0.69
CA GLU A 162 20.35 -7.98 0.76
C GLU A 162 21.03 -7.00 -0.19
N ASN A 163 20.60 -6.97 -1.45
CA ASN A 163 21.17 -6.09 -2.47
C ASN A 163 20.94 -4.61 -2.14
N ALA A 164 19.76 -4.24 -1.67
CA ALA A 164 19.47 -2.86 -1.26
C ALA A 164 20.39 -2.41 -0.11
N LYS A 165 20.64 -3.26 0.87
CA LYS A 165 21.60 -2.98 1.96
C LYS A 165 23.04 -2.78 1.43
N LYS A 166 23.49 -3.62 0.50
CA LYS A 166 24.81 -3.47 -0.13
C LYS A 166 24.96 -2.16 -0.88
N VAL A 167 23.97 -1.81 -1.71
CA VAL A 167 23.95 -0.55 -2.47
C VAL A 167 23.91 0.65 -1.52
N ALA A 168 23.06 0.64 -0.51
CA ALA A 168 22.99 1.70 0.50
C ALA A 168 24.31 1.85 1.26
N SER A 169 24.96 0.76 1.63
CA SER A 169 26.26 0.75 2.29
C SER A 169 27.36 1.29 1.40
N PHE A 170 27.35 0.96 0.09
CA PHE A 170 28.28 1.49 -0.89
C PHE A 170 28.12 3.01 -1.06
N LEU A 171 26.89 3.47 -1.33
CA LEU A 171 26.59 4.90 -1.56
C LEU A 171 26.88 5.76 -0.32
N SER A 172 26.73 5.22 0.88
CA SER A 172 27.00 5.96 2.11
C SER A 172 28.48 6.34 2.32
N LYS A 173 29.40 5.79 1.53
CA LYS A 173 30.82 6.16 1.58
C LYS A 173 31.09 7.51 0.91
N TYR A 174 30.18 8.02 0.10
CA TYR A 174 30.35 9.25 -0.66
C TYR A 174 29.74 10.43 0.11
N LYS A 175 30.56 11.40 0.50
CA LYS A 175 30.14 12.57 1.32
C LYS A 175 29.17 13.50 0.58
N ASN A 176 29.20 13.51 -0.74
CA ASN A 176 28.34 14.34 -1.60
C ASN A 176 26.97 13.70 -1.88
N ILE A 177 26.72 12.49 -1.37
CA ILE A 177 25.44 11.78 -1.52
C ILE A 177 24.70 11.81 -0.20
N LYS A 178 23.49 12.40 -0.21
CA LYS A 178 22.54 12.27 0.88
C LYS A 178 21.68 11.02 0.68
N LEU A 179 21.97 9.98 1.45
CA LEU A 179 21.22 8.73 1.36
C LEU A 179 19.95 8.79 2.23
N LEU A 180 18.79 8.66 1.60
CA LEU A 180 17.50 8.51 2.27
C LEU A 180 17.14 7.01 2.32
N TYR A 181 17.64 6.31 3.31
CA TYR A 181 17.43 4.87 3.48
C TYR A 181 17.00 4.56 4.92
N PRO A 182 15.88 3.83 5.15
CA PRO A 182 15.22 3.76 6.46
C PRO A 182 16.04 3.10 7.57
N TYR A 183 17.06 2.32 7.26
CA TYR A 183 17.94 1.68 8.24
C TYR A 183 19.16 2.52 8.66
N LYS A 184 19.26 3.74 8.16
CA LYS A 184 20.26 4.71 8.63
C LYS A 184 19.53 5.85 9.34
N LYS A 185 19.32 5.69 10.63
CA LYS A 185 19.12 6.79 11.55
C LYS A 185 20.47 7.25 12.08
#